data_7967b3918ab4765107022fa44e3295c1
#
_entry.id   7967b3918ab4765107022fa44e3295c1
#
_cell.length_a   1.000
_cell.length_b   1.000
_cell.length_c   1.000
_cell.angle_alpha   90.00
_cell.angle_beta   90.00
_cell.angle_gamma   90.00
#
_symmetry.space_group_name_H-M   'P 1'
#
loop_
_entity.id
_entity.type
_entity.pdbx_description
1 polymer ?
#
loop_
_entity_poly.entity_id
_entity_poly.type
_entity_poly.pdbx_seq_one_letter_code
_entity_poly.pdbx_strand_id
1 'polypeptide(L)'
;VCIVGGGSSGWMTAATFATQFPEIKVKIIESPDFPIMGVGESTLGGIKHWTSLIGLEDKDFLTKTDGSYKLSIKFTDWSGKNTGGFHYPFGEVQRPIEQVGQNDWWFLKGNGGGLDSNSFARCHYPIASVAENNRMSDDSTGKTPGFSFVQDVAFHFDATAFGQYLKNTICLPKGVQLINASVKKVNTNDNGVESLLLDNKKKITADLYIDCTGFKSLLLEEALGVKFNSIDNLIPNNKAWATHIPYTNKHRQLEPFTNCTALNNGWAWNIPLWSRIGAGY
;
A
#
# COMPACT_ATOMS: atom_id res chain seq x y z
N VAL A 1 -18.60 -1.48 16.95
CA VAL A 1 -17.73 -0.59 16.19
C VAL A 1 -18.46 -0.05 14.97
N CYS A 2 -18.27 1.24 14.67
CA CYS A 2 -18.78 1.89 13.46
C CYS A 2 -17.63 2.48 12.64
N ILE A 3 -17.41 1.96 11.45
CA ILE A 3 -16.40 2.45 10.50
C ILE A 3 -17.10 3.41 9.54
N VAL A 4 -16.54 4.60 9.35
CA VAL A 4 -17.06 5.61 8.44
C VAL A 4 -16.13 5.76 7.24
N GLY A 5 -16.62 5.38 6.07
CA GLY A 5 -15.87 5.35 4.81
C GLY A 5 -15.68 3.94 4.26
N GLY A 6 -16.18 3.70 3.06
CA GLY A 6 -16.13 2.41 2.33
C GLY A 6 -14.97 2.29 1.34
N GLY A 7 -13.90 3.06 1.52
CA GLY A 7 -12.66 2.92 0.76
C GLY A 7 -11.81 1.73 1.21
N SER A 8 -10.59 1.60 0.63
CA SER A 8 -9.67 0.50 0.97
C SER A 8 -9.39 0.42 2.47
N SER A 9 -9.12 1.56 3.14
CA SER A 9 -8.86 1.58 4.58
C SER A 9 -10.06 1.10 5.41
N GLY A 10 -11.27 1.49 5.01
CA GLY A 10 -12.49 1.06 5.70
C GLY A 10 -12.73 -0.43 5.58
N TRP A 11 -12.62 -1.00 4.38
CA TRP A 11 -12.79 -2.43 4.18
C TRP A 11 -11.65 -3.26 4.77
N MET A 12 -10.41 -2.78 4.77
CA MET A 12 -9.30 -3.42 5.47
C MET A 12 -9.55 -3.43 6.98
N THR A 13 -9.99 -2.32 7.56
CA THR A 13 -10.36 -2.21 8.98
C THR A 13 -11.50 -3.18 9.31
N ALA A 14 -12.56 -3.18 8.50
CA ALA A 14 -13.70 -4.08 8.70
C ALA A 14 -13.29 -5.56 8.62
N ALA A 15 -12.43 -5.94 7.66
CA ALA A 15 -11.91 -7.29 7.53
C ALA A 15 -11.08 -7.72 8.74
N THR A 16 -10.26 -6.81 9.28
CA THR A 16 -9.49 -7.07 10.51
C THR A 16 -10.42 -7.36 11.68
N PHE A 17 -11.40 -6.49 11.94
CA PHE A 17 -12.34 -6.71 13.04
C PHE A 17 -13.16 -7.99 12.85
N ALA A 18 -13.67 -8.23 11.65
CA ALA A 18 -14.50 -9.41 11.36
C ALA A 18 -13.74 -10.75 11.48
N THR A 19 -12.41 -10.73 11.32
CA THR A 19 -11.60 -11.95 11.40
C THR A 19 -10.96 -12.16 12.77
N GLN A 20 -10.49 -11.07 13.39
CA GLN A 20 -9.71 -11.16 14.63
C GLN A 20 -10.58 -10.96 15.89
N PHE A 21 -11.75 -10.37 15.76
CA PHE A 21 -12.67 -10.06 16.86
C PHE A 21 -14.11 -10.43 16.50
N PRO A 22 -14.41 -11.72 16.29
CA PRO A 22 -15.72 -12.18 15.77
C PRO A 22 -16.90 -11.87 16.71
N GLU A 23 -16.63 -11.59 17.97
CA GLU A 23 -17.63 -11.18 18.97
C GLU A 23 -18.06 -9.72 18.83
N ILE A 24 -17.27 -8.89 18.13
CA ILE A 24 -17.55 -7.46 17.98
C ILE A 24 -18.51 -7.24 16.80
N LYS A 25 -19.61 -6.55 17.07
CA LYS A 25 -20.54 -6.11 16.01
C LYS A 25 -19.94 -4.94 15.23
N VAL A 26 -19.67 -5.15 13.95
CA VAL A 26 -19.09 -4.15 13.06
C VAL A 26 -20.14 -3.61 12.11
N LYS A 27 -20.24 -2.29 12.01
CA LYS A 27 -20.99 -1.56 10.99
C LYS A 27 -20.00 -0.76 10.14
N ILE A 28 -20.23 -0.69 8.84
CA ILE A 28 -19.50 0.19 7.93
C ILE A 28 -20.47 1.07 7.18
N ILE A 29 -20.23 2.37 7.18
CA ILE A 29 -21.02 3.36 6.43
C ILE A 29 -20.25 3.69 5.15
N GLU A 30 -20.83 3.32 4.02
CA GLU A 30 -20.29 3.58 2.69
C GLU A 30 -21.19 4.55 1.96
N SER A 31 -20.66 5.72 1.60
CA SER A 31 -21.42 6.71 0.85
C SER A 31 -21.42 6.37 -0.64
N PRO A 32 -22.57 6.40 -1.32
CA PRO A 32 -22.63 6.23 -2.77
C PRO A 32 -22.09 7.45 -3.54
N ASP A 33 -21.97 8.62 -2.87
CA ASP A 33 -21.65 9.90 -3.52
C ASP A 33 -20.16 10.13 -3.73
N PHE A 34 -19.30 9.34 -3.07
CA PHE A 34 -17.85 9.53 -3.13
C PHE A 34 -17.18 8.33 -3.83
N PRO A 35 -16.54 8.56 -4.99
CA PRO A 35 -15.77 7.52 -5.65
C PRO A 35 -14.55 7.15 -4.81
N ILE A 36 -14.18 5.88 -4.86
CA ILE A 36 -12.92 5.41 -4.28
C ILE A 36 -11.79 5.99 -5.14
N MET A 37 -10.85 6.69 -4.51
CA MET A 37 -9.68 7.20 -5.22
C MET A 37 -8.61 6.11 -5.29
N GLY A 38 -8.44 5.52 -6.47
CA GLY A 38 -7.31 4.64 -6.79
C GLY A 38 -6.30 5.41 -7.64
N VAL A 39 -5.11 5.66 -7.13
CA VAL A 39 -4.06 6.43 -7.84
C VAL A 39 -2.82 5.61 -8.19
N GLY A 40 -2.93 4.29 -8.03
CA GLY A 40 -1.83 3.35 -8.18
C GLY A 40 -1.47 2.75 -6.82
N GLU A 41 -1.81 1.50 -6.69
CA GLU A 41 -1.81 0.79 -5.43
C GLU A 41 -0.60 -0.12 -5.35
N SER A 42 0.35 0.34 -4.58
CA SER A 42 1.60 -0.34 -4.32
C SER A 42 1.80 -0.47 -2.81
N THR A 43 1.98 -1.67 -2.35
CA THR A 43 2.13 -1.98 -0.93
C THR A 43 3.61 -2.17 -0.52
N LEU A 44 3.85 -2.38 0.76
CA LEU A 44 5.14 -2.72 1.35
C LEU A 44 5.09 -4.13 1.95
N GLY A 45 6.25 -4.74 2.23
CA GLY A 45 6.35 -6.12 2.73
C GLY A 45 5.46 -6.45 3.93
N GLY A 46 5.23 -5.51 4.84
CA GLY A 46 4.32 -5.69 5.98
C GLY A 46 2.88 -6.06 5.64
N ILE A 47 2.43 -5.81 4.41
CA ILE A 47 1.07 -6.19 3.95
C ILE A 47 0.88 -7.70 3.97
N LYS A 48 1.93 -8.48 3.69
CA LYS A 48 1.86 -9.94 3.67
C LYS A 48 1.49 -10.53 5.04
N HIS A 49 2.04 -9.95 6.10
CA HIS A 49 1.64 -10.33 7.46
C HIS A 49 0.14 -10.09 7.69
N TRP A 50 -0.37 -8.93 7.28
CA TRP A 50 -1.79 -8.61 7.43
C TRP A 50 -2.70 -9.50 6.56
N THR A 51 -2.35 -9.76 5.29
CA THR A 51 -3.15 -10.66 4.44
C THR A 51 -3.20 -12.07 5.01
N SER A 52 -2.09 -12.57 5.56
CA SER A 52 -2.03 -13.85 6.25
C SER A 52 -2.88 -13.86 7.52
N LEU A 53 -2.84 -12.77 8.32
CA LEU A 53 -3.62 -12.62 9.56
C LEU A 53 -5.13 -12.73 9.30
N ILE A 54 -5.62 -12.17 8.21
CA ILE A 54 -7.05 -12.24 7.84
C ILE A 54 -7.40 -13.44 6.96
N GLY A 55 -6.44 -14.34 6.70
CA GLY A 55 -6.64 -15.60 5.98
C GLY A 55 -6.79 -15.45 4.46
N LEU A 56 -6.17 -14.42 3.84
CA LEU A 56 -6.15 -14.29 2.39
C LEU A 56 -5.08 -15.17 1.76
N GLU A 57 -5.46 -15.87 0.72
CA GLU A 57 -4.55 -16.60 -0.16
C GLU A 57 -4.20 -15.74 -1.38
N ASP A 58 -2.90 -15.62 -1.67
CA ASP A 58 -2.38 -14.80 -2.78
C ASP A 58 -3.05 -15.15 -4.11
N LYS A 59 -3.18 -16.44 -4.41
CA LYS A 59 -3.80 -16.92 -5.65
C LYS A 59 -5.23 -16.43 -5.82
N ASP A 60 -6.00 -16.35 -4.74
CA ASP A 60 -7.40 -15.94 -4.81
C ASP A 60 -7.54 -14.43 -4.99
N PHE A 61 -6.93 -13.63 -4.10
CA PHE A 61 -7.16 -12.19 -4.16
C PHE A 61 -6.41 -11.51 -5.32
N LEU A 62 -5.19 -11.94 -5.69
CA LEU A 62 -4.45 -11.33 -6.79
C LEU A 62 -5.18 -11.48 -8.13
N THR A 63 -5.78 -12.65 -8.39
CA THR A 63 -6.56 -12.87 -9.61
C THR A 63 -7.80 -11.99 -9.70
N LYS A 64 -8.40 -11.63 -8.55
CA LYS A 64 -9.63 -10.83 -8.46
C LYS A 64 -9.38 -9.32 -8.35
N THR A 65 -8.13 -8.93 -8.16
CA THR A 65 -7.74 -7.53 -7.93
C THR A 65 -6.74 -7.00 -8.95
N ASP A 66 -6.60 -7.68 -10.10
CA ASP A 66 -5.61 -7.35 -11.12
C ASP A 66 -4.17 -7.32 -10.58
N GLY A 67 -3.89 -8.20 -9.60
CA GLY A 67 -2.71 -8.12 -8.76
C GLY A 67 -1.44 -8.68 -9.39
N SER A 68 -0.30 -8.18 -8.93
CA SER A 68 1.04 -8.71 -9.19
C SER A 68 1.90 -8.64 -7.94
N TYR A 69 2.99 -9.41 -7.93
CA TYR A 69 3.94 -9.39 -6.81
C TYR A 69 4.91 -8.21 -6.91
N LYS A 70 5.38 -7.78 -5.75
CA LYS A 70 6.34 -6.69 -5.60
C LYS A 70 7.46 -7.10 -4.65
N LEU A 71 8.72 -6.97 -5.10
CA LEU A 71 9.93 -7.35 -4.36
C LEU A 71 10.76 -6.15 -3.89
N SER A 72 10.53 -4.98 -4.51
CA SER A 72 11.30 -3.78 -4.21
C SER A 72 10.62 -2.51 -4.72
N ILE A 73 11.22 -1.37 -4.40
CA ILE A 73 10.96 -0.09 -5.06
C ILE A 73 12.24 0.32 -5.78
N LYS A 74 12.14 0.69 -7.05
CA LYS A 74 13.25 1.25 -7.82
C LYS A 74 13.14 2.77 -7.84
N PHE A 75 14.20 3.44 -7.46
CA PHE A 75 14.33 4.89 -7.51
C PHE A 75 15.28 5.26 -8.66
N THR A 76 14.76 5.93 -9.68
CA THR A 76 15.50 6.31 -10.87
C THR A 76 15.76 7.82 -10.87
N ASP A 77 17.01 8.22 -11.09
CA ASP A 77 17.49 9.61 -11.18
C ASP A 77 17.30 10.48 -9.90
N TRP A 78 17.13 9.86 -8.74
CA TRP A 78 16.96 10.59 -7.48
C TRP A 78 18.25 11.22 -6.95
N SER A 79 19.41 10.75 -7.40
CA SER A 79 20.72 11.35 -7.08
C SER A 79 21.13 12.43 -8.07
N GLY A 80 20.36 12.69 -9.10
CA GLY A 80 20.61 13.62 -10.19
C GLY A 80 20.15 13.06 -11.53
N LYS A 81 20.02 13.93 -12.53
CA LYS A 81 19.59 13.55 -13.86
C LYS A 81 20.59 12.60 -14.53
N ASN A 82 20.10 11.50 -15.10
CA ASN A 82 20.90 10.45 -15.76
C ASN A 82 21.93 9.77 -14.85
N THR A 83 21.68 9.75 -13.51
CA THR A 83 22.57 9.06 -12.55
C THR A 83 22.23 7.57 -12.42
N GLY A 84 21.23 7.08 -13.16
CA GLY A 84 20.75 5.70 -13.06
C GLY A 84 19.81 5.50 -11.90
N GLY A 85 19.66 4.26 -11.45
CA GLY A 85 18.71 3.91 -10.40
C GLY A 85 19.30 2.99 -9.35
N PHE A 86 18.59 2.91 -8.23
CA PHE A 86 18.87 1.94 -7.19
C PHE A 86 17.58 1.32 -6.69
N HIS A 87 17.67 0.09 -6.20
CA HIS A 87 16.57 -0.61 -5.57
C HIS A 87 16.56 -0.39 -4.05
N TYR A 88 15.37 -0.22 -3.51
CA TYR A 88 15.04 -0.44 -2.11
C TYR A 88 14.36 -1.81 -2.00
N PRO A 89 15.14 -2.89 -1.82
CA PRO A 89 14.60 -4.25 -1.79
C PRO A 89 13.86 -4.53 -0.49
N PHE A 90 12.97 -5.51 -0.52
CA PHE A 90 12.35 -6.03 0.69
C PHE A 90 13.17 -7.20 1.26
N GLY A 91 12.86 -7.58 2.50
CA GLY A 91 13.63 -8.57 3.23
C GLY A 91 14.80 -7.98 4.03
N GLU A 92 15.68 -8.83 4.45
CA GLU A 92 16.78 -8.48 5.34
C GLU A 92 18.11 -8.39 4.59
N VAL A 93 18.95 -7.49 5.08
CA VAL A 93 20.34 -7.39 4.66
C VAL A 93 21.06 -8.70 4.97
N GLN A 94 21.81 -9.22 4.00
CA GLN A 94 22.63 -10.38 4.24
C GLN A 94 23.76 -10.09 5.24
N ARG A 95 24.02 -11.07 6.10
CA ARG A 95 25.18 -10.99 7.01
C ARG A 95 26.48 -10.93 6.21
N PRO A 96 27.51 -10.27 6.74
CA PRO A 96 28.80 -10.19 6.08
C PRO A 96 29.33 -11.56 5.67
N ILE A 97 29.82 -11.67 4.44
CA ILE A 97 30.61 -12.80 3.98
C ILE A 97 32.07 -12.49 4.31
N GLU A 98 32.76 -13.40 5.00
CA GLU A 98 34.16 -13.23 5.35
C GLU A 98 34.51 -11.88 6.01
N GLN A 99 33.65 -11.39 6.89
CA GLN A 99 33.80 -10.16 7.64
C GLN A 99 33.60 -8.85 6.81
N VAL A 100 33.35 -8.94 5.51
CA VAL A 100 33.00 -7.74 4.68
C VAL A 100 31.56 -7.33 4.95
N GLY A 101 31.38 -6.17 5.54
CA GLY A 101 30.09 -5.64 5.96
C GLY A 101 29.63 -4.43 5.17
N GLN A 102 28.52 -3.87 5.60
CA GLN A 102 27.93 -2.68 4.98
C GLN A 102 28.86 -1.46 5.06
N ASN A 103 29.62 -1.33 6.16
CA ASN A 103 30.57 -0.25 6.34
C ASN A 103 31.72 -0.32 5.34
N ASP A 104 32.16 -1.52 5.00
CA ASP A 104 33.23 -1.74 4.01
C ASP A 104 32.78 -1.29 2.62
N TRP A 105 31.53 -1.52 2.27
CA TRP A 105 30.95 -1.02 1.01
C TRP A 105 31.01 0.52 0.95
N TRP A 106 30.64 1.22 2.02
CA TRP A 106 30.71 2.68 2.09
C TRP A 106 32.14 3.19 1.99
N PHE A 107 33.07 2.50 2.65
CA PHE A 107 34.49 2.81 2.58
C PHE A 107 35.02 2.66 1.14
N LEU A 108 34.72 1.56 0.47
CA LEU A 108 35.14 1.32 -0.92
C LEU A 108 34.54 2.37 -1.86
N LYS A 109 33.26 2.70 -1.69
CA LYS A 109 32.62 3.76 -2.50
C LYS A 109 33.29 5.12 -2.30
N GLY A 110 33.58 5.49 -1.07
CA GLY A 110 34.25 6.76 -0.73
C GLY A 110 35.68 6.85 -1.26
N ASN A 111 36.37 5.73 -1.44
CA ASN A 111 37.73 5.64 -1.94
C ASN A 111 37.85 5.39 -3.46
N GLY A 112 36.84 5.73 -4.22
CA GLY A 112 36.90 5.69 -5.69
C GLY A 112 36.72 4.31 -6.30
N GLY A 113 36.03 3.39 -5.61
CA GLY A 113 35.82 2.01 -6.07
C GLY A 113 34.91 1.85 -7.30
N GLY A 114 34.49 2.94 -7.95
CA GLY A 114 33.70 2.90 -9.20
C GLY A 114 32.31 2.26 -9.06
N LEU A 115 31.78 2.20 -7.85
CA LEU A 115 30.51 1.54 -7.56
C LEU A 115 29.32 2.39 -8.02
N ASP A 116 28.41 1.79 -8.78
CA ASP A 116 27.18 2.43 -9.22
C ASP A 116 26.16 2.65 -8.08
N SER A 117 25.09 3.38 -8.36
CA SER A 117 24.06 3.71 -7.36
C SER A 117 23.31 2.49 -6.79
N ASN A 118 23.28 1.37 -7.53
CA ASN A 118 22.60 0.15 -7.12
C ASN A 118 23.54 -0.93 -6.55
N SER A 119 24.84 -0.70 -6.52
CA SER A 119 25.80 -1.71 -6.06
C SER A 119 25.57 -2.14 -4.60
N PHE A 120 25.13 -1.22 -3.73
CA PHE A 120 24.78 -1.58 -2.36
C PHE A 120 23.65 -2.62 -2.29
N ALA A 121 22.56 -2.37 -3.01
CA ALA A 121 21.43 -3.31 -3.06
C ALA A 121 21.83 -4.68 -3.61
N ARG A 122 22.63 -4.70 -4.70
CA ARG A 122 23.11 -5.97 -5.29
C ARG A 122 24.03 -6.74 -4.36
N CYS A 123 24.90 -6.05 -3.61
CA CYS A 123 25.85 -6.69 -2.69
C CYS A 123 25.17 -7.28 -1.45
N HIS A 124 24.14 -6.62 -0.95
CA HIS A 124 23.60 -6.94 0.37
C HIS A 124 22.19 -7.56 0.36
N TYR A 125 21.47 -7.49 -0.78
CA TYR A 125 20.13 -8.01 -0.94
C TYR A 125 20.02 -8.86 -2.20
N PRO A 126 20.16 -10.18 -2.13
CA PRO A 126 20.03 -11.05 -3.30
C PRO A 126 18.72 -10.86 -4.07
N ILE A 127 17.62 -10.51 -3.37
CA ILE A 127 16.35 -10.23 -3.99
C ILE A 127 16.39 -9.04 -4.97
N ALA A 128 17.33 -8.10 -4.81
CA ALA A 128 17.51 -7.00 -5.75
C ALA A 128 17.88 -7.53 -7.15
N SER A 129 18.77 -8.50 -7.22
CA SER A 129 19.14 -9.13 -8.50
C SER A 129 18.00 -9.92 -9.11
N VAL A 130 17.17 -10.55 -8.31
CA VAL A 130 15.94 -11.23 -8.79
C VAL A 130 14.99 -10.22 -9.42
N ALA A 131 14.74 -9.10 -8.73
CA ALA A 131 13.86 -8.04 -9.21
C ALA A 131 14.40 -7.39 -10.49
N GLU A 132 15.68 -7.04 -10.55
CA GLU A 132 16.33 -6.41 -11.71
C GLU A 132 16.27 -7.27 -12.98
N ASN A 133 16.29 -8.58 -12.83
CA ASN A 133 16.15 -9.52 -13.93
C ASN A 133 14.69 -9.85 -14.28
N ASN A 134 13.75 -9.11 -13.74
CA ASN A 134 12.30 -9.32 -13.92
C ASN A 134 11.88 -10.76 -13.59
N ARG A 135 12.39 -11.27 -12.48
CA ARG A 135 12.12 -12.63 -12.00
C ARG A 135 11.37 -12.58 -10.68
N MET A 136 10.70 -13.68 -10.40
CA MET A 136 10.14 -13.99 -9.09
C MET A 136 10.90 -15.18 -8.50
N SER A 137 11.02 -15.20 -7.18
CA SER A 137 11.50 -16.35 -6.43
C SER A 137 10.44 -16.74 -5.43
N ASP A 138 9.90 -17.92 -5.56
CA ASP A 138 9.18 -18.59 -4.49
C ASP A 138 10.11 -19.65 -3.83
N ASP A 139 9.71 -20.16 -2.68
CA ASP A 139 10.54 -21.10 -1.95
C ASP A 139 10.58 -22.51 -2.60
N SER A 140 9.84 -22.74 -3.71
CA SER A 140 9.76 -24.02 -4.40
C SER A 140 10.99 -24.36 -5.22
N THR A 141 11.70 -23.34 -5.73
CA THR A 141 12.90 -23.46 -6.56
C THR A 141 14.20 -23.19 -5.80
N GLY A 142 14.09 -22.87 -4.51
CA GLY A 142 15.20 -22.50 -3.64
C GLY A 142 15.00 -21.16 -2.95
N LYS A 143 15.51 -21.06 -1.74
CA LYS A 143 15.36 -19.84 -0.93
C LYS A 143 16.31 -18.74 -1.39
N THR A 144 15.78 -17.53 -1.58
CA THR A 144 16.60 -16.35 -1.74
C THR A 144 17.10 -15.90 -0.36
N PRO A 145 18.42 -15.84 -0.12
CA PRO A 145 18.94 -15.43 1.19
C PRO A 145 18.44 -14.05 1.60
N GLY A 146 18.03 -13.89 2.88
CA GLY A 146 17.50 -12.65 3.43
C GLY A 146 16.13 -12.21 2.91
N PHE A 147 15.43 -13.10 2.21
CA PHE A 147 14.09 -12.83 1.72
C PHE A 147 13.18 -14.04 1.97
N SER A 148 12.03 -13.78 2.57
CA SER A 148 10.98 -14.77 2.77
C SER A 148 9.79 -14.42 1.88
N PHE A 149 9.46 -15.30 0.93
CA PHE A 149 8.28 -15.10 0.09
C PHE A 149 6.98 -15.04 0.93
N VAL A 150 6.95 -15.70 2.07
CA VAL A 150 5.79 -15.73 2.96
C VAL A 150 5.66 -14.46 3.81
N GLN A 151 6.75 -13.71 4.04
CA GLN A 151 6.77 -12.57 4.96
C GLN A 151 7.06 -11.24 4.26
N ASP A 152 7.99 -11.24 3.32
CA ASP A 152 8.58 -10.00 2.79
C ASP A 152 7.98 -9.55 1.46
N VAL A 153 7.32 -10.45 0.72
CA VAL A 153 6.69 -10.08 -0.54
C VAL A 153 5.59 -9.03 -0.32
N ALA A 154 5.54 -8.06 -1.19
CA ALA A 154 4.44 -7.11 -1.27
C ALA A 154 3.67 -7.29 -2.59
N PHE A 155 2.71 -6.43 -2.83
CA PHE A 155 1.80 -6.53 -3.96
C PHE A 155 1.58 -5.19 -4.64
N HIS A 156 1.27 -5.26 -5.93
CA HIS A 156 0.51 -4.25 -6.65
C HIS A 156 -0.88 -4.80 -6.88
N PHE A 157 -1.91 -4.00 -6.77
CA PHE A 157 -3.29 -4.39 -7.08
C PHE A 157 -4.18 -3.16 -7.32
N ASP A 158 -5.33 -3.37 -7.90
CA ASP A 158 -6.37 -2.34 -7.99
C ASP A 158 -7.05 -2.19 -6.62
N ALA A 159 -6.91 -1.04 -5.97
CA ALA A 159 -7.45 -0.80 -4.62
C ALA A 159 -8.98 -0.82 -4.59
N THR A 160 -9.63 -0.41 -5.66
CA THR A 160 -11.10 -0.47 -5.76
C THR A 160 -11.56 -1.93 -5.80
N ALA A 161 -10.94 -2.73 -6.67
CA ALA A 161 -11.20 -4.16 -6.76
C ALA A 161 -10.86 -4.88 -5.44
N PHE A 162 -9.77 -4.48 -4.77
CA PHE A 162 -9.37 -5.05 -3.49
C PHE A 162 -10.38 -4.73 -2.38
N GLY A 163 -10.86 -3.48 -2.30
CA GLY A 163 -11.93 -3.11 -1.37
C GLY A 163 -13.21 -3.92 -1.61
N GLN A 164 -13.63 -4.08 -2.88
CA GLN A 164 -14.79 -4.90 -3.24
C GLN A 164 -14.59 -6.39 -2.93
N TYR A 165 -13.38 -6.89 -3.14
CA TYR A 165 -13.02 -8.26 -2.77
C TYR A 165 -13.16 -8.48 -1.26
N LEU A 166 -12.57 -7.62 -0.42
CA LEU A 166 -12.69 -7.71 1.04
C LEU A 166 -14.15 -7.62 1.50
N LYS A 167 -14.90 -6.65 0.94
CA LYS A 167 -16.33 -6.48 1.19
C LYS A 167 -17.09 -7.77 0.98
N ASN A 168 -17.00 -8.34 -0.22
CA ASN A 168 -17.85 -9.44 -0.65
C ASN A 168 -17.38 -10.82 -0.17
N THR A 169 -16.07 -11.02 -0.04
CA THR A 169 -15.50 -12.33 0.28
C THR A 169 -15.26 -12.52 1.79
N ILE A 170 -14.95 -11.45 2.50
CA ILE A 170 -14.60 -11.51 3.94
C ILE A 170 -15.67 -10.86 4.80
N CYS A 171 -15.94 -9.56 4.59
CA CYS A 171 -16.68 -8.76 5.55
C CYS A 171 -18.17 -9.14 5.63
N LEU A 172 -18.88 -9.13 4.50
CA LEU A 172 -20.30 -9.43 4.48
C LEU A 172 -20.61 -10.86 4.91
N PRO A 173 -19.87 -11.91 4.45
CA PRO A 173 -20.08 -13.28 4.92
C PRO A 173 -19.82 -13.46 6.42
N LYS A 174 -18.96 -12.63 7.02
CA LYS A 174 -18.67 -12.64 8.47
C LYS A 174 -19.59 -11.72 9.28
N GLY A 175 -20.66 -11.18 8.68
CA GLY A 175 -21.69 -10.43 9.39
C GLY A 175 -21.41 -8.94 9.58
N VAL A 176 -20.44 -8.36 8.88
CA VAL A 176 -20.28 -6.89 8.87
C VAL A 176 -21.52 -6.24 8.26
N GLN A 177 -22.15 -5.34 8.99
CA GLN A 177 -23.34 -4.64 8.54
C GLN A 177 -22.96 -3.46 7.64
N LEU A 178 -23.27 -3.56 6.36
CA LEU A 178 -23.14 -2.45 5.42
C LEU A 178 -24.32 -1.48 5.53
N ILE A 179 -24.04 -0.20 5.62
CA ILE A 179 -24.99 0.90 5.60
C ILE A 179 -24.64 1.80 4.41
N ASN A 180 -25.42 1.68 3.33
CA ASN A 180 -25.29 2.54 2.15
C ASN A 180 -26.00 3.86 2.44
N ALA A 181 -25.26 4.86 2.85
CA ALA A 181 -25.76 6.20 3.17
C ALA A 181 -24.60 7.19 3.37
N SER A 182 -24.90 8.48 3.23
CA SER A 182 -23.94 9.55 3.53
C SER A 182 -24.18 10.11 4.93
N VAL A 183 -23.09 10.34 5.68
CA VAL A 183 -23.18 11.01 6.97
C VAL A 183 -23.44 12.50 6.75
N LYS A 184 -24.57 12.98 7.24
CA LYS A 184 -25.00 14.39 7.18
C LYS A 184 -24.53 15.23 8.34
N LYS A 185 -24.49 14.63 9.53
CA LYS A 185 -24.08 15.34 10.75
C LYS A 185 -23.44 14.36 11.71
N VAL A 186 -22.34 14.78 12.29
CA VAL A 186 -21.71 14.14 13.43
C VAL A 186 -22.13 14.90 14.68
N ASN A 187 -22.74 14.21 15.65
CA ASN A 187 -23.04 14.77 16.95
C ASN A 187 -21.94 14.39 17.93
N THR A 188 -21.41 15.38 18.65
CA THR A 188 -20.32 15.22 19.60
C THR A 188 -20.76 15.63 21.00
N ASN A 189 -20.09 15.12 22.02
CA ASN A 189 -20.17 15.52 23.41
C ASN A 189 -18.76 15.56 24.02
N ASP A 190 -18.66 15.76 25.32
CA ASP A 190 -17.36 15.84 26.02
C ASP A 190 -16.52 14.56 25.91
N ASN A 191 -17.12 13.42 25.58
CA ASN A 191 -16.45 12.12 25.42
C ASN A 191 -16.09 11.81 23.93
N GLY A 192 -16.38 12.72 22.98
CA GLY A 192 -16.10 12.53 21.56
C GLY A 192 -17.35 12.39 20.69
N VAL A 193 -17.32 11.48 19.73
CA VAL A 193 -18.46 11.24 18.81
C VAL A 193 -19.58 10.49 19.54
N GLU A 194 -20.72 11.15 19.74
CA GLU A 194 -21.92 10.55 20.33
C GLU A 194 -22.72 9.71 19.32
N SER A 195 -22.96 10.28 18.14
CA SER A 195 -23.79 9.64 17.11
C SER A 195 -23.61 10.26 15.73
N LEU A 196 -23.98 9.50 14.71
CA LEU A 196 -23.99 9.96 13.33
C LEU A 196 -25.45 10.05 12.83
N LEU A 197 -25.81 11.18 12.22
CA LEU A 197 -27.07 11.34 11.51
C LEU A 197 -26.83 11.14 10.01
N LEU A 198 -27.51 10.18 9.42
CA LEU A 198 -27.40 9.87 8.00
C LEU A 198 -28.38 10.72 7.16
N ASP A 199 -28.15 10.77 5.84
CA ASP A 199 -29.01 11.43 4.85
C ASP A 199 -30.45 10.86 4.84
N ASN A 200 -30.60 9.57 5.10
CA ASN A 200 -31.89 8.87 5.24
C ASN A 200 -32.55 9.08 6.63
N LYS A 201 -32.07 10.05 7.41
CA LYS A 201 -32.55 10.41 8.75
C LYS A 201 -32.33 9.34 9.85
N LYS A 202 -31.63 8.25 9.56
CA LYS A 202 -31.26 7.28 10.60
C LYS A 202 -30.17 7.83 11.50
N LYS A 203 -30.29 7.62 12.81
CA LYS A 203 -29.27 7.91 13.82
C LYS A 203 -28.49 6.60 14.06
N ILE A 204 -27.15 6.66 13.97
CA ILE A 204 -26.27 5.55 14.26
C ILE A 204 -25.47 5.85 15.51
N THR A 205 -25.44 4.88 16.42
CA THR A 205 -24.62 4.91 17.63
C THR A 205 -23.67 3.72 17.65
N ALA A 206 -22.53 3.89 18.27
CA ALA A 206 -21.53 2.86 18.51
C ALA A 206 -20.64 3.22 19.70
N ASP A 207 -19.97 2.23 20.26
CA ASP A 207 -19.02 2.42 21.37
C ASP A 207 -17.66 2.93 20.87
N LEU A 208 -17.35 2.64 19.60
CA LEU A 208 -16.12 3.09 18.91
C LEU A 208 -16.45 3.51 17.50
N TYR A 209 -15.96 4.67 17.09
CA TYR A 209 -16.02 5.18 15.72
C TYR A 209 -14.62 5.21 15.13
N ILE A 210 -14.48 4.77 13.88
CA ILE A 210 -13.22 4.78 13.13
C ILE A 210 -13.39 5.62 11.88
N ASP A 211 -12.57 6.67 11.74
CA ASP A 211 -12.59 7.57 10.59
C ASP A 211 -11.76 7.00 9.45
N CYS A 212 -12.44 6.50 8.42
CA CYS A 212 -11.85 6.04 7.16
C CYS A 212 -12.32 6.89 5.97
N THR A 213 -12.63 8.18 6.22
CA THR A 213 -13.18 9.09 5.21
C THR A 213 -12.12 9.75 4.33
N GLY A 214 -10.85 9.30 4.44
CA GLY A 214 -9.74 9.77 3.63
C GLY A 214 -9.42 11.25 3.89
N PHE A 215 -9.14 12.01 2.85
CA PHE A 215 -8.79 13.44 2.97
C PHE A 215 -9.87 14.32 3.58
N LYS A 216 -11.11 13.83 3.64
CA LYS A 216 -12.19 14.58 4.28
C LYS A 216 -12.04 14.63 5.79
N SER A 217 -11.47 13.59 6.40
CA SER A 217 -11.27 13.49 7.86
C SER A 217 -12.51 13.93 8.66
N LEU A 218 -13.67 13.36 8.28
CA LEU A 218 -14.98 13.82 8.72
C LEU A 218 -15.17 13.78 10.24
N LEU A 219 -14.65 12.76 10.91
CA LEU A 219 -14.79 12.62 12.36
C LEU A 219 -13.66 13.36 13.07
N LEU A 220 -12.41 13.16 12.62
CA LEU A 220 -11.25 13.65 13.35
C LEU A 220 -11.06 15.16 13.19
N GLU A 221 -11.07 15.65 11.95
CA GLU A 221 -10.82 17.06 11.67
C GLU A 221 -12.12 17.90 11.71
N GLU A 222 -13.13 17.51 10.90
CA GLU A 222 -14.35 18.32 10.78
C GLU A 222 -15.18 18.31 12.08
N ALA A 223 -15.37 17.15 12.72
CA ALA A 223 -16.26 17.05 13.87
C ALA A 223 -15.56 17.28 15.22
N LEU A 224 -14.35 16.74 15.41
CA LEU A 224 -13.60 16.82 16.65
C LEU A 224 -12.59 17.98 16.67
N GLY A 225 -12.41 18.70 15.57
CA GLY A 225 -11.58 19.89 15.50
C GLY A 225 -10.08 19.65 15.58
N VAL A 226 -9.61 18.40 15.36
CA VAL A 226 -8.18 18.09 15.32
C VAL A 226 -7.58 18.66 14.04
N LYS A 227 -6.70 19.64 14.19
CA LYS A 227 -6.11 20.33 13.03
C LYS A 227 -5.11 19.47 12.29
N PHE A 228 -5.14 19.54 10.97
CA PHE A 228 -4.09 19.00 10.12
C PHE A 228 -2.79 19.79 10.32
N ASN A 229 -1.69 19.08 10.59
CA ASN A 229 -0.37 19.68 10.67
C ASN A 229 0.33 19.54 9.31
N SER A 230 0.49 20.66 8.59
CA SER A 230 1.20 20.65 7.31
C SER A 230 2.68 20.28 7.49
N ILE A 231 3.19 19.48 6.57
CA ILE A 231 4.60 19.11 6.43
C ILE A 231 5.15 19.50 5.05
N ASP A 232 4.54 20.46 4.38
CA ASP A 232 4.89 20.92 3.02
C ASP A 232 6.30 21.51 2.94
N ASN A 233 6.85 21.98 4.05
CA ASN A 233 8.26 22.36 4.16
C ASN A 233 9.24 21.17 4.02
N LEU A 234 8.78 19.94 4.28
CA LEU A 234 9.58 18.71 4.15
C LEU A 234 9.19 17.93 2.89
N ILE A 235 7.90 17.88 2.58
CA ILE A 235 7.34 17.17 1.43
C ILE A 235 6.46 18.14 0.64
N PRO A 236 7.02 18.85 -0.36
CA PRO A 236 6.32 19.93 -1.05
C PRO A 236 5.28 19.46 -2.08
N ASN A 237 5.29 18.16 -2.44
CA ASN A 237 4.33 17.62 -3.39
C ASN A 237 2.93 17.55 -2.78
N ASN A 238 1.99 18.28 -3.34
CA ASN A 238 0.61 18.39 -2.82
C ASN A 238 -0.47 18.06 -3.86
N LYS A 239 -0.08 17.67 -5.07
CA LYS A 239 -0.99 17.29 -6.16
C LYS A 239 -0.41 16.11 -6.92
N ALA A 240 -1.30 15.29 -7.49
CA ALA A 240 -0.90 14.20 -8.35
C ALA A 240 -1.89 14.04 -9.50
N TRP A 241 -1.37 13.57 -10.63
CA TRP A 241 -2.15 13.09 -11.77
C TRP A 241 -1.92 11.59 -11.89
N ALA A 242 -2.97 10.82 -12.01
CA ALA A 242 -2.88 9.38 -12.18
C ALA A 242 -3.60 8.94 -13.46
N THR A 243 -3.08 7.89 -14.09
CA THR A 243 -3.63 7.33 -15.31
C THR A 243 -3.32 5.84 -15.42
N HIS A 244 -3.97 5.18 -16.37
CA HIS A 244 -3.72 3.79 -16.71
C HIS A 244 -3.06 3.71 -18.08
N ILE A 245 -1.96 2.97 -18.17
CA ILE A 245 -1.20 2.79 -19.42
C ILE A 245 -1.28 1.32 -19.82
N PRO A 246 -1.70 1.00 -21.05
CA PRO A 246 -1.67 -0.38 -21.55
C PRO A 246 -0.22 -0.85 -21.74
N TYR A 247 0.02 -2.14 -21.56
CA TYR A 247 1.31 -2.73 -21.92
C TYR A 247 1.54 -2.69 -23.43
N THR A 248 2.71 -2.25 -23.84
CA THR A 248 3.21 -2.43 -25.21
C THR A 248 4.03 -3.71 -25.34
N ASN A 249 4.70 -4.10 -24.28
CA ASN A 249 5.39 -5.38 -24.12
C ASN A 249 5.28 -5.86 -22.67
N LYS A 250 4.21 -6.59 -22.38
CA LYS A 250 3.91 -7.06 -21.02
C LYS A 250 5.06 -7.84 -20.40
N HIS A 251 5.73 -8.72 -21.16
CA HIS A 251 6.81 -9.55 -20.64
C HIS A 251 7.99 -8.72 -20.08
N ARG A 252 8.25 -7.55 -20.66
CA ARG A 252 9.31 -6.63 -20.20
C ARG A 252 8.84 -5.64 -19.17
N GLN A 253 7.57 -5.25 -19.21
CA GLN A 253 7.02 -4.15 -18.41
C GLN A 253 6.28 -4.61 -17.15
N LEU A 254 5.94 -5.89 -17.04
CA LEU A 254 5.40 -6.48 -15.80
C LEU A 254 6.57 -6.76 -14.84
N GLU A 255 7.11 -5.68 -14.31
CA GLU A 255 8.27 -5.71 -13.41
C GLU A 255 7.80 -6.00 -11.97
N PRO A 256 8.53 -6.84 -11.18
CA PRO A 256 8.18 -7.13 -9.80
C PRO A 256 8.63 -6.00 -8.84
N PHE A 257 8.49 -4.76 -9.26
CA PHE A 257 8.80 -3.57 -8.46
C PHE A 257 8.03 -2.34 -8.94
N THR A 258 7.82 -1.39 -8.04
CA THR A 258 7.36 -0.05 -8.40
C THR A 258 8.58 0.76 -8.86
N ASN A 259 8.49 1.42 -10.02
CA ASN A 259 9.52 2.36 -10.44
C ASN A 259 9.09 3.80 -10.13
N CYS A 260 9.92 4.50 -9.36
CA CYS A 260 9.76 5.91 -9.00
C CYS A 260 10.86 6.72 -9.68
N THR A 261 10.53 7.51 -10.70
CA THR A 261 11.48 8.31 -11.46
C THR A 261 11.41 9.76 -11.05
N ALA A 262 12.53 10.33 -10.59
CA ALA A 262 12.61 11.75 -10.29
C ALA A 262 12.58 12.59 -11.58
N LEU A 263 11.82 13.67 -11.55
CA LEU A 263 11.70 14.65 -12.61
C LEU A 263 11.98 16.05 -12.06
N ASN A 264 12.06 17.06 -12.94
CA ASN A 264 12.47 18.40 -12.54
C ASN A 264 11.57 19.04 -11.46
N ASN A 265 10.27 18.75 -11.46
CA ASN A 265 9.30 19.38 -10.56
C ASN A 265 8.48 18.37 -9.74
N GLY A 266 8.93 17.14 -9.65
CA GLY A 266 8.24 16.08 -8.94
C GLY A 266 8.80 14.71 -9.29
N TRP A 267 7.97 13.68 -9.25
CA TRP A 267 8.38 12.33 -9.59
C TRP A 267 7.23 11.55 -10.20
N ALA A 268 7.54 10.64 -11.10
CA ALA A 268 6.58 9.75 -11.71
C ALA A 268 6.68 8.35 -11.10
N TRP A 269 5.54 7.66 -10.99
CA TRP A 269 5.51 6.25 -10.61
C TRP A 269 4.93 5.39 -11.71
N ASN A 270 5.45 4.16 -11.82
CA ASN A 270 4.91 3.09 -12.62
C ASN A 270 4.67 1.88 -11.71
N ILE A 271 3.44 1.41 -11.67
CA ILE A 271 2.97 0.30 -10.85
C ILE A 271 2.41 -0.77 -11.79
N PRO A 272 3.17 -1.84 -12.07
CA PRO A 272 2.72 -2.90 -12.96
C PRO A 272 1.67 -3.79 -12.29
N LEU A 273 0.42 -3.67 -12.71
CA LEU A 273 -0.65 -4.60 -12.39
C LEU A 273 -0.68 -5.72 -13.44
N TRP A 274 -1.49 -6.74 -13.24
CA TRP A 274 -1.52 -7.86 -14.19
C TRP A 274 -1.94 -7.45 -15.60
N SER A 275 -2.94 -6.58 -15.75
CA SER A 275 -3.48 -6.19 -17.08
C SER A 275 -2.94 -4.85 -17.61
N ARG A 276 -2.44 -3.97 -16.75
CA ARG A 276 -2.09 -2.58 -17.06
C ARG A 276 -0.98 -2.06 -16.16
N ILE A 277 -0.46 -0.88 -16.49
CA ILE A 277 0.40 -0.11 -15.61
C ILE A 277 -0.41 1.03 -15.00
N GLY A 278 -0.46 1.11 -13.68
CA GLY A 278 -0.87 2.31 -12.97
C GLY A 278 0.29 3.31 -12.99
N ALA A 279 0.07 4.47 -13.56
CA ALA A 279 1.10 5.49 -13.68
C ALA A 279 0.60 6.83 -13.14
N GLY A 280 1.53 7.66 -12.69
CA GLY A 280 1.19 9.01 -12.27
C GLY A 280 2.41 9.89 -12.04
N TYR A 281 2.11 11.15 -11.78
CA TYR A 281 3.09 12.22 -11.58
C TYR A 281 2.66 13.14 -10.44
#